data_9256af8f9f35bcf8057457d91bc3465e
#
_entry.id   9256af8f9f35bcf8057457d91bc3465e
#
_cell.length_a   1.000
_cell.length_b   1.000
_cell.length_c   1.000
_cell.angle_alpha   90.00
_cell.angle_beta   90.00
_cell.angle_gamma   90.00
#
_symmetry.space_group_name_H-M   'P 1'
#
loop_
_entity.id
_entity.type
_entity.pdbx_description
1 polymer ?
#
loop_
_entity_poly.entity_id
_entity_poly.type
_entity_poly.pdbx_seq_one_letter_code
_entity_poly.pdbx_strand_id
1 'polypeptide(L)'
;MKKRHSLFLTLLSVALVFTSCLGDDEENYTYSSDMAITAFSLGTLNRYLHTTSSTGADSIYKKTYSGSLYSFHVDQENLLIYNTDSLPYGTDAKHVICNITSRGSVVIKSMTSDSLNTYSTTDSIDFSQPREMRVYAPDGSGYRAYTVKINVHQEDGDVFKWKNISTNNLFSTLDGMKTVACKDYIYVAGNNGAQTKLYYTAISDGSNWTEYGTTFPADAYKNLLSHNGNIFLRAKTGDTYIVTTQEDGKPNTTVETGQDAITALLASDGEHLYALNNNGELVRSDTQEGYNCSWSTETLDNGNTFLPSQDISYTLSALRTNNNAARLVLIGNRSVEEYASDAAAQIWGKIIEYDNNTNSTWMYYDGTSAAQQLPRLSGLTAFAYGDAIVALGGKGIGACTTTPFYMFYASYDGGISWAGDTRIPLPTGLSGVDTTFALTVDHDNFIWLIRGDNGQVWRGRLNKLGWETEK
;
A
#
# COMPACT_ATOMS: atom_id res chain seq x y z
N MET A 1 58.51 44.69 73.17
CA MET A 1 57.12 44.18 73.40
C MET A 1 56.22 44.34 72.14
N LYS A 2 56.39 45.34 71.30
CA LYS A 2 55.47 45.52 70.11
C LYS A 2 55.56 44.45 69.00
N LYS A 3 56.68 43.76 68.78
CA LYS A 3 56.83 42.73 67.78
C LYS A 3 56.15 41.36 68.13
N ARG A 4 55.95 41.05 69.40
CA ARG A 4 55.29 39.81 69.86
C ARG A 4 53.78 39.88 69.76
N HIS A 5 53.18 41.05 69.85
CA HIS A 5 51.73 41.21 69.72
C HIS A 5 51.33 41.22 68.26
N SER A 6 52.20 41.71 67.35
CA SER A 6 51.94 41.63 65.90
C SER A 6 51.92 40.16 65.36
N LEU A 7 52.84 39.33 65.91
CA LEU A 7 52.91 37.91 65.46
C LEU A 7 51.69 37.10 65.98
N PHE A 8 51.21 37.48 67.19
CA PHE A 8 50.01 36.81 67.77
C PHE A 8 48.73 37.23 67.06
N LEU A 9 48.62 38.48 66.59
CA LEU A 9 47.51 38.98 65.80
C LEU A 9 47.44 38.37 64.38
N THR A 10 48.62 38.21 63.74
CA THR A 10 48.71 37.53 62.46
C THR A 10 48.48 36.03 62.55
N LEU A 11 48.89 35.36 63.60
CA LEU A 11 48.58 33.95 63.86
C LEU A 11 47.07 33.72 64.12
N LEU A 12 46.43 34.64 64.86
CA LEU A 12 44.99 34.59 65.16
C LEU A 12 44.14 34.86 63.93
N SER A 13 44.58 35.77 63.05
CA SER A 13 43.88 36.04 61.75
C SER A 13 44.02 34.89 60.76
N VAL A 14 45.15 34.15 60.75
CA VAL A 14 45.33 32.95 59.95
C VAL A 14 44.50 31.78 60.48
N ALA A 15 44.37 31.62 61.79
CA ALA A 15 43.52 30.61 62.44
C ALA A 15 42.02 30.83 62.12
N LEU A 16 41.58 32.11 62.06
CA LEU A 16 40.18 32.42 61.69
C LEU A 16 39.83 32.19 60.22
N VAL A 17 40.81 32.17 59.32
CA VAL A 17 40.58 31.86 57.88
C VAL A 17 40.44 30.35 57.65
N PHE A 18 41.00 29.50 58.45
CA PHE A 18 40.87 28.04 58.35
C PHE A 18 39.62 27.44 59.02
N THR A 19 38.91 28.20 59.87
CA THR A 19 37.64 27.73 60.47
C THR A 19 36.40 28.05 59.61
N SER A 20 36.56 28.80 58.52
CA SER A 20 35.46 29.17 57.67
C SER A 20 35.13 28.14 56.54
N CYS A 21 35.82 27.01 56.47
CA CYS A 21 35.61 25.97 55.42
C CYS A 21 35.23 24.61 56.04
N LEU A 22 34.75 24.54 57.29
CA LEU A 22 34.08 23.35 57.81
C LEU A 22 32.63 23.69 58.14
N GLY A 23 31.89 24.17 57.12
CA GLY A 23 30.46 23.99 57.08
C GLY A 23 30.25 22.55 56.61
N ASP A 24 29.83 21.70 57.49
CA ASP A 24 29.12 20.50 57.15
C ASP A 24 27.78 20.95 56.45
N ASP A 25 27.88 21.37 55.21
CA ASP A 25 26.73 21.26 54.32
C ASP A 25 26.58 19.76 54.03
N GLU A 26 25.98 19.01 54.95
CA GLU A 26 25.28 17.79 54.57
C GLU A 26 24.23 18.24 53.55
N GLU A 27 24.62 18.29 52.25
CA GLU A 27 23.65 18.26 51.17
C GLU A 27 22.84 17.00 51.40
N ASN A 28 21.65 17.19 51.93
CA ASN A 28 20.68 16.13 52.14
C ASN A 28 20.18 15.71 50.75
N TYR A 29 21.03 14.90 50.03
CA TYR A 29 20.66 14.33 48.74
C TYR A 29 19.49 13.37 48.96
N THR A 30 18.29 13.87 48.75
CA THR A 30 17.11 13.01 48.65
C THR A 30 17.17 12.25 47.34
N TYR A 31 17.55 10.99 47.38
CA TYR A 31 17.51 10.12 46.23
C TYR A 31 16.07 9.91 45.79
N SER A 32 15.87 9.86 44.48
CA SER A 32 14.55 9.65 43.88
C SER A 32 14.07 8.19 44.04
N SER A 33 12.80 8.00 44.33
CA SER A 33 12.14 6.70 44.33
C SER A 33 11.65 6.29 42.90
N ASP A 34 12.03 7.07 41.88
CA ASP A 34 11.55 6.84 40.50
C ASP A 34 12.20 5.60 39.88
N MET A 35 11.38 4.66 39.50
CA MET A 35 11.72 3.37 38.88
C MET A 35 11.18 3.25 37.45
N ALA A 36 10.76 4.37 36.81
CA ALA A 36 10.16 4.32 35.51
C ALA A 36 11.21 4.28 34.37
N ILE A 37 10.96 3.43 33.36
CA ILE A 37 11.54 3.58 32.04
C ILE A 37 10.67 4.59 31.30
N THR A 38 11.24 5.74 30.92
CA THR A 38 10.50 6.82 30.26
C THR A 38 10.68 6.81 28.73
N ALA A 39 11.75 6.19 28.23
CA ALA A 39 11.96 5.99 26.81
C ALA A 39 12.77 4.71 26.55
N PHE A 40 12.48 4.09 25.42
CA PHE A 40 13.20 2.93 24.89
C PHE A 40 13.37 3.09 23.38
N SER A 41 14.55 2.83 22.87
CA SER A 41 14.83 2.85 21.43
C SER A 41 15.93 1.87 21.06
N LEU A 42 15.98 1.49 19.80
CA LEU A 42 17.01 0.59 19.26
C LEU A 42 18.08 1.37 18.51
N GLY A 43 19.31 0.88 18.58
CA GLY A 43 20.43 1.35 17.79
C GLY A 43 20.40 0.84 16.35
N THR A 44 21.58 0.69 15.76
CA THR A 44 21.74 0.08 14.43
C THR A 44 21.47 -1.41 14.51
N LEU A 45 20.63 -1.91 13.61
CA LEU A 45 20.23 -3.32 13.54
C LEU A 45 20.82 -3.99 12.30
N ASN A 46 21.14 -5.27 12.42
CA ASN A 46 21.52 -6.13 11.31
C ASN A 46 20.28 -6.83 10.76
N ARG A 47 20.20 -6.93 9.43
CA ARG A 47 19.20 -7.69 8.71
C ARG A 47 19.89 -8.69 7.79
N TYR A 48 19.53 -9.96 7.90
CA TYR A 48 20.06 -11.04 7.06
C TYR A 48 18.98 -11.44 6.04
N LEU A 49 19.33 -11.40 4.76
CA LEU A 49 18.43 -11.69 3.66
C LEU A 49 19.03 -12.76 2.76
N HIS A 50 18.18 -13.67 2.28
CA HIS A 50 18.54 -14.66 1.29
C HIS A 50 18.52 -14.04 -0.10
N THR A 51 19.47 -14.44 -0.93
CA THR A 51 19.52 -14.11 -2.36
C THR A 51 20.12 -15.27 -3.12
N THR A 52 19.87 -15.32 -4.43
CA THR A 52 20.51 -16.29 -5.30
C THR A 52 21.81 -15.69 -5.85
N SER A 53 22.93 -16.38 -5.66
CA SER A 53 24.22 -15.96 -6.22
C SER A 53 24.21 -16.05 -7.74
N SER A 54 25.21 -15.46 -8.41
CA SER A 54 25.40 -15.55 -9.86
C SER A 54 25.58 -17.00 -10.38
N THR A 55 25.89 -17.94 -9.49
CA THR A 55 26.02 -19.37 -9.78
C THR A 55 24.75 -20.18 -9.46
N GLY A 56 23.66 -19.51 -9.04
CA GLY A 56 22.38 -20.15 -8.67
C GLY A 56 22.34 -20.72 -7.24
N ALA A 57 23.40 -20.55 -6.44
CA ALA A 57 23.41 -21.03 -5.06
C ALA A 57 22.74 -20.04 -4.12
N ASP A 58 22.06 -20.54 -3.08
CA ASP A 58 21.54 -19.72 -1.99
C ASP A 58 22.69 -18.99 -1.28
N SER A 59 22.51 -17.71 -1.05
CA SER A 59 23.49 -16.84 -0.42
C SER A 59 22.80 -15.92 0.57
N ILE A 60 23.45 -15.65 1.70
CA ILE A 60 22.95 -14.73 2.72
C ILE A 60 23.80 -13.46 2.68
N TYR A 61 23.14 -12.32 2.58
CA TYR A 61 23.82 -11.02 2.69
C TYR A 61 23.27 -10.22 3.87
N LYS A 62 24.13 -9.40 4.45
CA LYS A 62 23.82 -8.56 5.59
C LYS A 62 23.56 -7.11 5.14
N LYS A 63 22.45 -6.53 5.57
CA LYS A 63 22.18 -5.10 5.55
C LYS A 63 22.09 -4.56 6.95
N THR A 64 22.38 -3.27 7.11
CA THR A 64 22.15 -2.55 8.38
C THR A 64 21.10 -1.46 8.16
N TYR A 65 20.33 -1.16 9.20
CA TYR A 65 19.37 -0.07 9.20
C TYR A 65 19.23 0.51 10.61
N SER A 66 18.66 1.71 10.72
CA SER A 66 18.46 2.36 12.02
C SER A 66 17.22 1.83 12.73
N GLY A 67 17.39 1.24 13.92
CA GLY A 67 16.26 0.81 14.75
C GLY A 67 15.49 1.98 15.36
N SER A 68 16.05 3.20 15.39
CA SER A 68 15.37 4.40 15.87
C SER A 68 14.22 4.88 14.98
N LEU A 69 14.06 4.33 13.77
CA LEU A 69 12.91 4.56 12.91
C LEU A 69 11.63 3.84 13.39
N TYR A 70 11.77 2.89 14.32
CA TYR A 70 10.66 2.11 14.89
C TYR A 70 10.36 2.61 16.29
N SER A 71 9.14 3.10 16.47
CA SER A 71 8.69 3.62 17.77
C SER A 71 8.38 2.49 18.73
N PHE A 72 8.74 2.71 20.02
CA PHE A 72 8.40 1.81 21.10
C PHE A 72 7.36 2.45 22.02
N HIS A 73 6.35 1.69 22.36
CA HIS A 73 5.38 2.02 23.38
C HIS A 73 5.88 1.54 24.74
N VAL A 74 5.86 2.42 25.74
CA VAL A 74 6.18 2.11 27.12
C VAL A 74 4.90 2.15 27.94
N ASP A 75 4.31 0.99 28.15
CA ASP A 75 3.11 0.82 28.96
C ASP A 75 3.50 0.75 30.44
N GLN A 76 3.24 1.85 31.16
CA GLN A 76 3.57 1.98 32.58
C GLN A 76 2.61 1.22 33.49
N GLU A 77 1.40 0.92 33.01
CA GLU A 77 0.37 0.21 33.76
C GLU A 77 0.65 -1.30 33.76
N ASN A 78 0.91 -1.85 32.58
CA ASN A 78 1.19 -3.27 32.40
C ASN A 78 2.68 -3.62 32.48
N LEU A 79 3.56 -2.62 32.64
CA LEU A 79 5.01 -2.76 32.67
C LEU A 79 5.55 -3.48 31.42
N LEU A 80 5.03 -3.12 30.26
CA LEU A 80 5.34 -3.72 28.96
C LEU A 80 5.98 -2.66 28.04
N ILE A 81 7.04 -3.07 27.34
CA ILE A 81 7.68 -2.25 26.30
C ILE A 81 7.69 -3.05 25.00
N TYR A 82 7.13 -2.49 23.94
CA TYR A 82 7.06 -3.16 22.65
C TYR A 82 7.08 -2.15 21.50
N ASN A 83 7.53 -2.60 20.33
CA ASN A 83 7.42 -1.81 19.10
C ASN A 83 6.02 -1.97 18.49
N THR A 84 5.41 -0.82 18.13
CA THR A 84 4.08 -0.76 17.48
C THR A 84 4.13 -1.32 16.06
N ASP A 85 5.19 -0.96 15.29
CA ASP A 85 5.45 -1.53 13.98
C ASP A 85 6.51 -2.63 14.10
N SER A 86 6.23 -3.82 13.56
CA SER A 86 7.20 -4.91 13.56
C SER A 86 8.45 -4.56 12.77
N LEU A 87 9.62 -4.96 13.29
CA LEU A 87 10.89 -4.83 12.59
C LEU A 87 10.88 -5.68 11.30
N PRO A 88 11.63 -5.30 10.25
CA PRO A 88 11.68 -6.05 8.99
C PRO A 88 12.08 -7.52 9.17
N TYR A 89 11.51 -8.38 8.34
CA TYR A 89 11.90 -9.79 8.25
C TYR A 89 13.42 -9.94 8.10
N GLY A 90 13.99 -10.93 8.78
CA GLY A 90 15.43 -11.19 8.78
C GLY A 90 16.24 -10.32 9.73
N THR A 91 15.61 -9.48 10.54
CA THR A 91 16.28 -8.72 11.60
C THR A 91 16.89 -9.66 12.65
N ASP A 92 18.16 -9.43 12.96
CA ASP A 92 18.86 -10.14 14.03
C ASP A 92 18.44 -9.62 15.41
N ALA A 93 17.41 -10.23 15.97
CA ALA A 93 16.93 -9.90 17.31
C ALA A 93 17.84 -10.44 18.44
N LYS A 94 18.87 -11.25 18.13
CA LYS A 94 19.78 -11.81 19.13
C LYS A 94 20.90 -10.84 19.52
N HIS A 95 21.23 -9.90 18.65
CA HIS A 95 22.35 -8.98 18.85
C HIS A 95 21.89 -7.53 18.68
N VAL A 96 21.10 -7.06 19.65
CA VAL A 96 20.46 -5.74 19.60
C VAL A 96 21.06 -4.81 20.63
N ILE A 97 21.54 -3.66 20.20
CA ILE A 97 21.91 -2.55 21.10
C ILE A 97 20.66 -1.68 21.27
N CYS A 98 20.31 -1.37 22.51
CA CYS A 98 19.19 -0.48 22.82
C CYS A 98 19.64 0.69 23.70
N ASN A 99 18.83 1.76 23.70
CA ASN A 99 18.97 2.91 24.58
C ASN A 99 17.75 2.99 25.50
N ILE A 100 18.00 3.08 26.81
CA ILE A 100 16.97 3.14 27.83
C ILE A 100 17.12 4.43 28.60
N THR A 101 16.04 5.20 28.75
CA THR A 101 16.00 6.37 29.61
C THR A 101 15.26 6.02 30.88
N SER A 102 16.00 6.11 32.03
CA SER A 102 15.48 5.87 33.37
C SER A 102 16.27 6.69 34.36
N ARG A 103 15.67 7.04 35.51
CA ARG A 103 16.40 7.65 36.65
C ARG A 103 17.04 6.61 37.55
N GLY A 104 16.49 5.39 37.55
CA GLY A 104 17.01 4.28 38.35
C GLY A 104 18.05 3.44 37.59
N SER A 105 18.72 2.56 38.30
CA SER A 105 19.70 1.62 37.75
C SER A 105 19.00 0.47 37.05
N VAL A 106 19.32 0.26 35.78
CA VAL A 106 18.72 -0.80 34.97
C VAL A 106 19.57 -2.06 35.01
N VAL A 107 18.94 -3.20 35.24
CA VAL A 107 19.54 -4.53 35.13
C VAL A 107 18.67 -5.42 34.25
N ILE A 108 19.28 -6.39 33.60
CA ILE A 108 18.64 -7.34 32.69
C ILE A 108 18.72 -8.72 33.29
N LYS A 109 17.57 -9.39 33.43
CA LYS A 109 17.53 -10.77 33.89
C LYS A 109 18.05 -11.72 32.81
N SER A 110 18.88 -12.69 33.19
CA SER A 110 19.35 -13.75 32.29
C SER A 110 18.16 -14.56 31.75
N MET A 111 18.27 -15.07 30.51
CA MET A 111 17.28 -15.98 29.93
C MET A 111 17.37 -17.40 30.49
N THR A 112 18.52 -17.77 31.01
CA THR A 112 18.82 -19.17 31.42
C THR A 112 19.02 -19.35 32.92
N SER A 113 19.04 -18.27 33.67
CA SER A 113 19.23 -18.27 35.12
C SER A 113 18.57 -17.07 35.78
N ASP A 114 18.55 -17.01 37.09
CA ASP A 114 18.06 -15.85 37.85
C ASP A 114 19.11 -14.74 38.02
N SER A 115 20.27 -14.84 37.35
CA SER A 115 21.30 -13.80 37.43
C SER A 115 20.84 -12.50 36.76
N LEU A 116 21.31 -11.38 37.35
CA LEU A 116 21.02 -10.02 36.88
C LEU A 116 22.32 -9.41 36.37
N ASN A 117 22.30 -8.90 35.13
CA ASN A 117 23.42 -8.22 34.51
C ASN A 117 23.13 -6.71 34.44
N THR A 118 24.10 -5.87 34.81
CA THR A 118 23.94 -4.43 34.65
C THR A 118 23.78 -4.07 33.18
N TYR A 119 22.81 -3.23 32.88
CA TYR A 119 22.61 -2.70 31.53
C TYR A 119 23.75 -1.77 31.11
N SER A 120 24.20 -1.92 29.87
CA SER A 120 25.19 -1.06 29.23
C SER A 120 24.68 -0.66 27.84
N THR A 121 24.91 0.59 27.47
CA THR A 121 24.53 1.12 26.15
C THR A 121 25.35 0.56 24.98
N THR A 122 26.45 -0.14 25.29
CA THR A 122 27.35 -0.74 24.29
C THR A 122 27.18 -2.24 24.13
N ASP A 123 26.49 -2.89 25.06
CA ASP A 123 26.37 -4.33 25.08
C ASP A 123 25.11 -4.76 24.28
N SER A 124 25.28 -5.77 23.46
CA SER A 124 24.14 -6.33 22.74
C SER A 124 23.30 -7.24 23.64
N ILE A 125 22.00 -7.16 23.47
CA ILE A 125 21.01 -7.93 24.23
C ILE A 125 20.28 -8.85 23.26
N ASP A 126 20.03 -10.10 23.67
CA ASP A 126 19.21 -11.04 22.95
C ASP A 126 17.73 -10.80 23.27
N PHE A 127 16.97 -10.32 22.27
CA PHE A 127 15.52 -10.13 22.29
C PHE A 127 14.76 -11.14 21.42
N SER A 128 15.36 -12.27 21.09
CA SER A 128 14.65 -13.34 20.38
C SER A 128 13.47 -13.90 21.17
N GLN A 129 13.41 -13.60 22.47
CA GLN A 129 12.31 -13.84 23.39
C GLN A 129 12.09 -12.58 24.26
N PRO A 130 10.91 -12.40 24.85
CA PRO A 130 10.66 -11.30 25.78
C PRO A 130 11.69 -11.28 26.91
N ARG A 131 12.18 -10.08 27.26
CA ARG A 131 13.23 -9.88 28.28
C ARG A 131 12.69 -9.13 29.48
N GLU A 132 12.99 -9.62 30.66
CA GLU A 132 12.74 -8.90 31.91
C GLU A 132 13.88 -7.91 32.18
N MET A 133 13.52 -6.63 32.36
CA MET A 133 14.41 -5.55 32.77
C MET A 133 13.90 -4.96 34.07
N ARG A 134 14.77 -4.87 35.09
CA ARG A 134 14.43 -4.25 36.38
C ARG A 134 15.07 -2.90 36.50
N VAL A 135 14.30 -1.95 36.99
CA VAL A 135 14.80 -0.61 37.34
C VAL A 135 14.76 -0.47 38.85
N TYR A 136 15.92 -0.37 39.46
CA TYR A 136 16.06 -0.15 40.88
C TYR A 136 16.03 1.34 41.22
N ALA A 137 15.24 1.69 42.21
CA ALA A 137 15.17 3.06 42.70
C ALA A 137 16.51 3.55 43.28
N PRO A 138 16.94 4.81 43.01
CA PRO A 138 18.14 5.38 43.60
C PRO A 138 18.15 5.45 45.13
N ASP A 139 16.97 5.55 45.74
CA ASP A 139 16.79 5.57 47.21
C ASP A 139 16.77 4.17 47.86
N GLY A 140 16.88 3.11 47.05
CA GLY A 140 16.84 1.73 47.53
C GLY A 140 15.45 1.21 47.90
N SER A 141 14.36 1.94 47.63
CA SER A 141 13.00 1.58 48.05
C SER A 141 12.44 0.34 47.34
N GLY A 142 13.08 -0.09 46.21
CA GLY A 142 12.65 -1.29 45.47
C GLY A 142 13.02 -1.27 44.01
N TYR A 143 12.26 -2.04 43.21
CA TYR A 143 12.41 -2.06 41.75
C TYR A 143 11.07 -2.27 41.05
N ARG A 144 11.01 -1.85 39.78
CA ARG A 144 9.96 -2.25 38.83
C ARG A 144 10.52 -3.21 37.78
N ALA A 145 9.77 -4.24 37.41
CA ALA A 145 10.15 -5.22 36.41
C ALA A 145 9.32 -5.00 35.14
N TYR A 146 9.98 -4.57 34.06
CA TYR A 146 9.39 -4.40 32.73
C TYR A 146 9.66 -5.64 31.91
N THR A 147 8.67 -6.04 31.11
CA THR A 147 8.84 -7.02 30.03
C THR A 147 9.06 -6.27 28.71
N VAL A 148 10.22 -6.47 28.08
CA VAL A 148 10.53 -5.88 26.79
C VAL A 148 10.34 -6.93 25.71
N LYS A 149 9.47 -6.66 24.73
CA LYS A 149 9.19 -7.53 23.57
C LYS A 149 9.52 -6.78 22.29
N ILE A 150 10.33 -7.39 21.44
CA ILE A 150 10.61 -6.89 20.10
C ILE A 150 9.87 -7.73 19.07
N ASN A 151 8.94 -7.13 18.35
CA ASN A 151 8.21 -7.77 17.27
C ASN A 151 9.02 -7.67 15.97
N VAL A 152 9.18 -8.80 15.29
CA VAL A 152 9.87 -8.91 14.00
C VAL A 152 8.95 -9.65 13.04
N HIS A 153 8.79 -9.14 11.81
CA HIS A 153 8.01 -9.83 10.79
C HIS A 153 8.58 -11.22 10.51
N GLN A 154 7.70 -12.22 10.47
CA GLN A 154 8.09 -13.62 10.23
C GLN A 154 8.23 -13.95 8.75
N GLU A 155 7.71 -13.09 7.86
CA GLU A 155 7.78 -13.24 6.41
C GLU A 155 8.34 -11.97 5.76
N ASP A 156 9.02 -12.13 4.61
CA ASP A 156 9.46 -10.98 3.82
C ASP A 156 8.25 -10.30 3.17
N GLY A 157 8.07 -9.02 3.47
CA GLY A 157 6.97 -8.20 2.98
C GLY A 157 6.96 -8.01 1.47
N ASP A 158 8.12 -8.08 0.84
CA ASP A 158 8.28 -7.86 -0.61
C ASP A 158 8.13 -9.15 -1.44
N VAL A 159 7.83 -10.28 -0.80
CA VAL A 159 7.52 -11.53 -1.51
C VAL A 159 6.08 -11.51 -2.02
N PHE A 160 5.93 -11.74 -3.32
CA PHE A 160 4.65 -11.96 -3.98
C PHE A 160 4.44 -13.45 -4.28
N LYS A 161 3.26 -13.98 -3.98
CA LYS A 161 2.93 -15.39 -4.24
C LYS A 161 1.62 -15.50 -5.00
N TRP A 162 1.68 -16.09 -6.19
CA TRP A 162 0.50 -16.51 -6.92
C TRP A 162 -0.01 -17.87 -6.43
N LYS A 163 -1.32 -18.01 -6.36
CA LYS A 163 -2.02 -19.28 -6.14
C LYS A 163 -3.05 -19.46 -7.24
N ASN A 164 -3.01 -20.57 -7.98
CA ASN A 164 -4.11 -21.00 -8.83
C ASN A 164 -5.25 -21.45 -7.90
N ILE A 165 -6.40 -20.78 -7.97
CA ILE A 165 -7.55 -21.06 -7.10
C ILE A 165 -8.44 -22.11 -7.76
N SER A 166 -8.69 -21.95 -9.08
CA SER A 166 -9.61 -22.80 -9.84
C SER A 166 -9.30 -22.74 -11.33
N THR A 167 -9.91 -23.66 -12.06
CA THR A 167 -9.98 -23.64 -13.53
C THR A 167 -11.44 -23.73 -13.91
N ASN A 168 -11.93 -22.73 -14.65
CA ASN A 168 -13.30 -22.72 -15.15
C ASN A 168 -13.27 -22.63 -16.68
N ASN A 169 -13.64 -23.73 -17.34
CA ASN A 169 -13.63 -23.83 -18.79
C ASN A 169 -14.51 -22.79 -19.50
N LEU A 170 -15.46 -22.20 -18.80
CA LEU A 170 -16.32 -21.15 -19.33
C LEU A 170 -15.49 -19.94 -19.75
N PHE A 171 -14.48 -19.54 -18.98
CA PHE A 171 -13.64 -18.39 -19.31
C PHE A 171 -12.78 -18.61 -20.55
N SER A 172 -12.47 -19.86 -20.89
CA SER A 172 -11.73 -20.18 -22.12
C SER A 172 -12.58 -20.13 -23.40
N THR A 173 -13.88 -19.89 -23.27
CA THR A 173 -14.79 -19.75 -24.42
C THR A 173 -15.15 -18.28 -24.70
N LEU A 174 -14.56 -17.32 -23.98
CA LEU A 174 -14.87 -15.90 -24.10
C LEU A 174 -13.92 -15.21 -25.07
N ASP A 175 -14.48 -14.45 -26.03
CA ASP A 175 -13.73 -13.66 -27.00
C ASP A 175 -13.09 -12.40 -26.37
N GLY A 176 -13.62 -11.97 -25.24
CA GLY A 176 -13.12 -10.84 -24.46
C GLY A 176 -13.75 -10.81 -23.09
N MET A 177 -13.01 -10.31 -22.10
CA MET A 177 -13.51 -10.19 -20.75
C MET A 177 -12.91 -8.99 -20.02
N LYS A 178 -13.65 -8.48 -19.04
CA LYS A 178 -13.20 -7.46 -18.08
C LYS A 178 -13.72 -7.81 -16.69
N THR A 179 -12.98 -7.44 -15.66
CA THR A 179 -13.35 -7.74 -14.28
C THR A 179 -13.27 -6.51 -13.39
N VAL A 180 -14.11 -6.48 -12.37
CA VAL A 180 -14.07 -5.51 -11.28
C VAL A 180 -14.34 -6.22 -9.95
N ALA A 181 -13.74 -5.69 -8.89
CA ALA A 181 -14.14 -6.01 -7.52
C ALA A 181 -15.24 -5.04 -7.08
N CYS A 182 -16.24 -5.55 -6.39
CA CYS A 182 -17.29 -4.74 -5.80
C CYS A 182 -17.70 -5.35 -4.46
N LYS A 183 -17.40 -4.64 -3.38
CA LYS A 183 -17.59 -5.14 -2.00
C LYS A 183 -16.92 -6.52 -1.85
N ASP A 184 -17.64 -7.55 -1.39
CA ASP A 184 -17.11 -8.89 -1.13
C ASP A 184 -17.16 -9.83 -2.35
N TYR A 185 -17.38 -9.28 -3.55
CA TYR A 185 -17.49 -10.07 -4.78
C TYR A 185 -16.56 -9.60 -5.90
N ILE A 186 -16.09 -10.57 -6.68
CA ILE A 186 -15.42 -10.36 -7.99
C ILE A 186 -16.44 -10.62 -9.08
N TYR A 187 -16.52 -9.70 -10.03
CA TYR A 187 -17.39 -9.78 -11.20
C TYR A 187 -16.55 -9.86 -12.47
N VAL A 188 -16.96 -10.73 -13.39
CA VAL A 188 -16.39 -10.86 -14.73
C VAL A 188 -17.51 -10.66 -15.75
N ALA A 189 -17.40 -9.62 -16.56
CA ALA A 189 -18.20 -9.48 -17.76
C ALA A 189 -17.44 -10.09 -18.93
N GLY A 190 -18.04 -11.08 -19.58
CA GLY A 190 -17.42 -11.84 -20.67
C GLY A 190 -18.29 -11.89 -21.92
N ASN A 191 -17.68 -11.62 -23.08
CA ASN A 191 -18.32 -11.72 -24.38
C ASN A 191 -18.10 -13.12 -24.99
N ASN A 192 -19.17 -13.76 -25.46
CA ASN A 192 -19.14 -15.05 -26.17
C ASN A 192 -19.37 -14.93 -27.69
N GLY A 193 -19.10 -13.76 -28.25
CA GLY A 193 -19.32 -13.43 -29.64
C GLY A 193 -20.71 -12.85 -29.94
N ALA A 194 -21.73 -13.26 -29.22
CA ALA A 194 -23.13 -12.81 -29.44
C ALA A 194 -23.60 -11.79 -28.40
N GLN A 195 -23.19 -11.96 -27.17
CA GLN A 195 -23.67 -11.17 -26.03
C GLN A 195 -22.63 -11.14 -24.91
N THR A 196 -22.72 -10.14 -24.04
CA THR A 196 -22.00 -10.10 -22.78
C THR A 196 -22.81 -10.80 -21.70
N LYS A 197 -22.18 -11.67 -20.95
CA LYS A 197 -22.68 -12.29 -19.72
C LYS A 197 -21.88 -11.81 -18.52
N LEU A 198 -22.53 -11.77 -17.36
CA LEU A 198 -21.89 -11.38 -16.11
C LEU A 198 -21.77 -12.61 -15.19
N TYR A 199 -20.57 -12.86 -14.69
CA TYR A 199 -20.26 -13.93 -13.76
C TYR A 199 -19.75 -13.32 -12.46
N TYR A 200 -20.00 -13.96 -11.32
CA TYR A 200 -19.56 -13.47 -10.02
C TYR A 200 -19.16 -14.59 -9.09
N THR A 201 -18.25 -14.30 -8.17
CA THR A 201 -17.82 -15.17 -7.07
C THR A 201 -17.53 -14.35 -5.83
N ALA A 202 -17.68 -14.92 -4.64
CA ALA A 202 -17.23 -14.27 -3.42
C ALA A 202 -15.71 -14.22 -3.36
N ILE A 203 -15.13 -13.11 -2.84
CA ILE A 203 -13.69 -12.92 -2.67
C ILE A 203 -13.09 -14.05 -1.79
N SER A 204 -13.85 -14.52 -0.81
CA SER A 204 -13.44 -15.62 0.07
C SER A 204 -13.38 -16.99 -0.62
N ASP A 205 -14.05 -17.17 -1.77
CA ASP A 205 -14.15 -18.47 -2.49
C ASP A 205 -13.27 -18.47 -3.74
N GLY A 206 -13.65 -17.77 -4.80
CA GLY A 206 -12.94 -17.71 -6.09
C GLY A 206 -12.98 -18.98 -6.92
N SER A 207 -13.54 -20.07 -6.42
CA SER A 207 -13.66 -21.36 -7.14
C SER A 207 -15.05 -21.59 -7.73
N ASN A 208 -16.09 -21.11 -7.06
CA ASN A 208 -17.47 -21.27 -7.49
C ASN A 208 -17.96 -19.97 -8.16
N TRP A 209 -18.11 -20.04 -9.48
CA TRP A 209 -18.60 -18.92 -10.29
C TRP A 209 -20.06 -19.11 -10.66
N THR A 210 -20.87 -18.09 -10.43
CA THR A 210 -22.29 -18.06 -10.75
C THR A 210 -22.54 -17.14 -11.93
N GLU A 211 -23.27 -17.60 -12.95
CA GLU A 211 -23.75 -16.75 -14.03
C GLU A 211 -24.93 -15.91 -13.53
N TYR A 212 -24.90 -14.61 -13.77
CA TYR A 212 -26.02 -13.72 -13.54
C TYR A 212 -27.01 -13.84 -14.71
N GLY A 213 -28.30 -14.01 -14.41
CA GLY A 213 -29.30 -14.42 -15.41
C GLY A 213 -29.62 -13.41 -16.50
N THR A 214 -29.16 -12.14 -16.38
CA THR A 214 -29.35 -11.10 -17.40
C THR A 214 -28.17 -11.09 -18.37
N THR A 215 -28.47 -10.93 -19.67
CA THR A 215 -27.49 -10.76 -20.73
C THR A 215 -27.48 -9.32 -21.22
N PHE A 216 -26.34 -8.88 -21.76
CA PHE A 216 -26.11 -7.52 -22.21
C PHE A 216 -25.59 -7.52 -23.66
N PRO A 217 -25.62 -6.38 -24.37
CA PRO A 217 -25.02 -6.27 -25.69
C PRO A 217 -23.58 -6.74 -25.73
N ALA A 218 -23.12 -7.27 -26.88
CA ALA A 218 -21.85 -7.99 -27.00
C ALA A 218 -20.61 -7.20 -26.55
N ASP A 219 -20.62 -5.88 -26.72
CA ASP A 219 -19.49 -5.00 -26.37
C ASP A 219 -19.60 -4.35 -24.98
N ALA A 220 -20.69 -4.60 -24.24
CA ALA A 220 -20.92 -3.99 -22.93
C ALA A 220 -19.83 -4.31 -21.89
N TYR A 221 -19.17 -5.48 -22.01
CA TYR A 221 -18.04 -5.83 -21.11
C TYR A 221 -16.90 -4.84 -21.14
N LYS A 222 -16.68 -4.14 -22.27
CA LYS A 222 -15.59 -3.17 -22.43
C LYS A 222 -15.72 -1.97 -21.48
N ASN A 223 -16.95 -1.63 -21.12
CA ASN A 223 -17.31 -0.50 -20.25
C ASN A 223 -17.84 -0.98 -18.88
N LEU A 224 -17.22 -2.02 -18.33
CA LEU A 224 -17.51 -2.51 -16.99
C LEU A 224 -16.76 -1.65 -15.95
N LEU A 225 -17.47 -1.13 -14.95
CA LEU A 225 -16.90 -0.50 -13.76
C LEU A 225 -17.81 -0.67 -12.53
N SER A 226 -17.27 -0.42 -11.36
CA SER A 226 -18.02 -0.35 -10.10
C SER A 226 -18.13 1.11 -9.65
N HIS A 227 -19.33 1.51 -9.24
CA HIS A 227 -19.61 2.84 -8.68
C HIS A 227 -20.66 2.72 -7.58
N ASN A 228 -20.40 3.32 -6.42
CA ASN A 228 -21.29 3.30 -5.26
C ASN A 228 -21.82 1.90 -4.90
N GLY A 229 -20.93 0.91 -5.00
CA GLY A 229 -21.24 -0.48 -4.67
C GLY A 229 -22.17 -1.19 -5.66
N ASN A 230 -22.41 -0.64 -6.84
CA ASN A 230 -23.14 -1.25 -7.94
C ASN A 230 -22.23 -1.48 -9.16
N ILE A 231 -22.66 -2.34 -10.06
CA ILE A 231 -21.93 -2.67 -11.29
C ILE A 231 -22.57 -1.98 -12.47
N PHE A 232 -21.78 -1.24 -13.22
CA PHE A 232 -22.19 -0.51 -14.41
C PHE A 232 -21.61 -1.19 -15.66
N LEU A 233 -22.46 -1.43 -16.65
CA LEU A 233 -22.07 -1.90 -17.98
C LEU A 233 -22.71 -0.99 -19.03
N ARG A 234 -21.97 -0.68 -20.09
CA ARG A 234 -22.50 0.08 -21.19
C ARG A 234 -21.97 -0.43 -22.52
N ALA A 235 -22.86 -0.63 -23.47
CA ALA A 235 -22.51 -0.86 -24.87
C ALA A 235 -22.18 0.47 -25.55
N LYS A 236 -21.44 0.45 -26.64
CA LYS A 236 -21.11 1.65 -27.43
C LYS A 236 -22.39 2.36 -27.93
N THR A 237 -23.40 1.59 -28.25
CA THR A 237 -24.73 2.10 -28.63
C THR A 237 -25.79 1.46 -27.75
N GLY A 238 -26.74 2.27 -27.26
CA GLY A 238 -27.85 1.77 -26.43
C GLY A 238 -27.75 2.28 -24.98
N ASP A 239 -28.20 1.46 -24.06
CA ASP A 239 -28.43 1.84 -22.68
C ASP A 239 -27.24 1.57 -21.77
N THR A 240 -27.23 2.26 -20.62
CA THR A 240 -26.40 1.89 -19.48
C THR A 240 -27.20 0.92 -18.61
N TYR A 241 -26.57 -0.19 -18.27
CA TYR A 241 -27.13 -1.22 -17.40
C TYR A 241 -26.48 -1.13 -16.04
N ILE A 242 -27.30 -1.09 -15.00
CA ILE A 242 -26.84 -1.04 -13.62
C ILE A 242 -27.30 -2.31 -12.93
N VAL A 243 -26.35 -3.18 -12.57
CA VAL A 243 -26.63 -4.31 -11.70
C VAL A 243 -26.49 -3.83 -10.27
N THR A 244 -27.60 -3.64 -9.60
CA THR A 244 -27.64 -3.28 -8.18
C THR A 244 -27.13 -4.43 -7.33
N THR A 245 -26.49 -4.15 -6.21
CA THR A 245 -25.98 -5.16 -5.32
C THR A 245 -26.64 -5.11 -3.94
N GLN A 246 -26.60 -6.23 -3.24
CA GLN A 246 -26.91 -6.32 -1.82
C GLN A 246 -25.81 -5.69 -0.97
N GLU A 247 -25.95 -5.68 0.34
CA GLU A 247 -25.00 -5.09 1.27
C GLU A 247 -23.60 -5.74 1.15
N ASP A 248 -23.55 -7.07 1.00
CA ASP A 248 -22.32 -7.85 0.78
C ASP A 248 -21.74 -7.72 -0.63
N GLY A 249 -22.46 -7.12 -1.57
CA GLY A 249 -22.05 -7.00 -2.97
C GLY A 249 -22.55 -8.09 -3.89
N LYS A 250 -23.40 -9.04 -3.43
CA LYS A 250 -24.05 -10.02 -4.28
C LYS A 250 -25.02 -9.32 -5.25
N PRO A 251 -25.08 -9.72 -6.54
CA PRO A 251 -25.98 -9.05 -7.49
C PRO A 251 -27.45 -9.25 -7.10
N ASN A 252 -28.25 -8.21 -7.30
CA ASN A 252 -29.67 -8.19 -6.94
C ASN A 252 -30.55 -8.05 -8.20
N THR A 253 -30.66 -6.84 -8.77
CA THR A 253 -31.52 -6.55 -9.92
C THR A 253 -30.77 -5.73 -10.97
N THR A 254 -31.25 -5.77 -12.21
CA THR A 254 -30.75 -4.90 -13.28
C THR A 254 -31.71 -3.75 -13.52
N VAL A 255 -31.17 -2.54 -13.58
CA VAL A 255 -31.86 -1.32 -14.01
C VAL A 255 -31.28 -0.88 -15.34
N GLU A 256 -32.15 -0.60 -16.32
CA GLU A 256 -31.82 -0.04 -17.62
C GLU A 256 -32.19 1.44 -17.61
N THR A 257 -31.26 2.32 -18.00
CA THR A 257 -31.42 3.76 -17.78
C THR A 257 -31.94 4.53 -18.99
N GLY A 258 -32.23 3.87 -20.11
CA GLY A 258 -32.53 4.52 -21.37
C GLY A 258 -31.28 5.02 -22.11
N GLN A 259 -31.47 5.62 -23.27
CA GLN A 259 -30.34 6.13 -24.08
C GLN A 259 -29.79 7.41 -23.45
N ASP A 260 -28.61 7.29 -22.89
CA ASP A 260 -27.90 8.44 -22.36
C ASP A 260 -27.12 9.19 -23.44
N ALA A 261 -26.79 10.45 -23.16
CA ALA A 261 -25.93 11.27 -24.01
C ALA A 261 -24.45 10.84 -24.01
N ILE A 262 -24.14 9.69 -23.41
CA ILE A 262 -22.78 9.15 -23.28
C ILE A 262 -22.56 7.94 -24.19
N THR A 263 -21.30 7.68 -24.54
CA THR A 263 -20.89 6.54 -25.40
C THR A 263 -19.99 5.53 -24.69
N ALA A 264 -19.29 5.96 -23.64
CA ALA A 264 -18.40 5.10 -22.86
C ALA A 264 -18.30 5.59 -21.41
N LEU A 265 -18.27 4.65 -20.47
CA LEU A 265 -17.93 4.90 -19.09
C LEU A 265 -16.40 4.81 -18.94
N LEU A 266 -15.79 5.78 -18.25
CA LEU A 266 -14.33 5.88 -18.10
C LEU A 266 -13.84 5.63 -16.69
N ALA A 267 -14.44 6.30 -15.68
CA ALA A 267 -13.96 6.30 -14.32
C ALA A 267 -15.05 6.61 -13.30
N SER A 268 -14.74 6.40 -12.04
CA SER A 268 -15.51 6.83 -10.87
C SER A 268 -14.55 7.43 -9.83
N ASP A 269 -14.94 8.55 -9.21
CA ASP A 269 -14.25 9.13 -8.04
C ASP A 269 -14.94 8.79 -6.71
N GLY A 270 -15.96 7.93 -6.75
CA GLY A 270 -16.80 7.56 -5.61
C GLY A 270 -18.03 8.47 -5.44
N GLU A 271 -17.99 9.70 -5.94
CA GLU A 271 -19.13 10.65 -5.94
C GLU A 271 -19.73 10.82 -7.32
N HIS A 272 -18.92 10.78 -8.38
CA HIS A 272 -19.32 11.01 -9.74
C HIS A 272 -18.81 9.93 -10.69
N LEU A 273 -19.54 9.73 -11.77
CA LEU A 273 -19.06 8.97 -12.94
C LEU A 273 -18.47 9.93 -13.98
N TYR A 274 -17.44 9.46 -14.67
CA TYR A 274 -16.84 10.11 -15.82
C TYR A 274 -17.07 9.29 -17.06
N ALA A 275 -17.42 9.94 -18.17
CA ALA A 275 -17.83 9.29 -19.40
C ALA A 275 -17.38 10.08 -20.64
N LEU A 276 -17.40 9.45 -21.81
CA LEU A 276 -17.38 10.16 -23.08
C LEU A 276 -18.82 10.40 -23.56
N ASN A 277 -19.09 11.62 -24.01
CA ASN A 277 -20.37 11.94 -24.66
C ASN A 277 -20.34 11.60 -26.17
N ASN A 278 -21.46 11.85 -26.86
CA ASN A 278 -21.58 11.60 -28.30
C ASN A 278 -20.65 12.47 -29.18
N ASN A 279 -20.08 13.54 -28.64
CA ASN A 279 -19.11 14.40 -29.31
C ASN A 279 -17.65 13.99 -29.01
N GLY A 280 -17.43 12.92 -28.22
CA GLY A 280 -16.10 12.50 -27.76
C GLY A 280 -15.51 13.39 -26.69
N GLU A 281 -16.33 14.20 -26.01
CA GLU A 281 -15.91 15.06 -24.89
C GLU A 281 -15.96 14.28 -23.57
N LEU A 282 -15.03 14.55 -22.68
CA LEU A 282 -15.06 14.04 -21.32
C LEU A 282 -16.11 14.79 -20.51
N VAL A 283 -17.03 14.04 -19.94
CA VAL A 283 -18.14 14.58 -19.12
C VAL A 283 -18.18 13.89 -17.76
N ARG A 284 -18.74 14.59 -16.78
CA ARG A 284 -18.94 14.13 -15.41
C ARG A 284 -20.44 14.15 -15.07
N SER A 285 -20.92 13.15 -14.35
CA SER A 285 -22.30 13.10 -13.86
C SER A 285 -22.53 14.19 -12.80
N ASP A 286 -23.73 14.80 -12.82
CA ASP A 286 -24.09 15.85 -11.84
C ASP A 286 -24.60 15.27 -10.52
N THR A 287 -24.85 13.97 -10.45
CA THR A 287 -25.32 13.28 -9.24
C THR A 287 -24.42 12.11 -8.87
N GLN A 288 -24.41 11.78 -7.58
CA GLN A 288 -23.68 10.63 -7.03
C GLN A 288 -24.18 9.26 -7.52
N GLU A 289 -25.43 9.19 -7.95
CA GLU A 289 -26.03 7.96 -8.49
C GLU A 289 -25.47 7.62 -9.89
N GLY A 290 -25.02 8.66 -10.63
CA GLY A 290 -24.38 8.50 -11.93
C GLY A 290 -25.29 8.05 -13.07
N TYR A 291 -26.62 8.04 -12.85
CA TYR A 291 -27.60 7.69 -13.86
C TYR A 291 -28.88 8.53 -13.73
N ASN A 292 -29.64 8.65 -14.82
CA ASN A 292 -30.79 9.56 -14.90
C ASN A 292 -30.45 10.99 -14.47
N CYS A 293 -29.23 11.43 -14.84
CA CYS A 293 -28.72 12.74 -14.47
C CYS A 293 -28.24 13.51 -15.70
N SER A 294 -28.04 14.81 -15.55
CA SER A 294 -27.31 15.62 -16.52
C SER A 294 -25.79 15.37 -16.40
N TRP A 295 -25.10 15.74 -17.45
CA TRP A 295 -23.66 15.57 -17.59
C TRP A 295 -23.01 16.92 -17.86
N SER A 296 -21.98 17.26 -17.10
CA SER A 296 -21.22 18.50 -17.27
C SER A 296 -19.89 18.22 -17.95
N THR A 297 -19.52 19.02 -18.96
CA THR A 297 -18.24 18.86 -19.68
C THR A 297 -17.07 19.21 -18.74
N GLU A 298 -16.06 18.37 -18.77
CA GLU A 298 -14.83 18.53 -18.02
C GLU A 298 -13.81 19.40 -18.77
N THR A 299 -12.94 20.09 -18.00
CA THR A 299 -11.86 20.90 -18.56
C THR A 299 -10.61 20.05 -18.73
N LEU A 300 -10.00 20.09 -19.91
CA LEU A 300 -8.77 19.40 -20.26
C LEU A 300 -7.68 20.40 -20.61
N ASP A 301 -6.42 20.13 -20.19
CA ASP A 301 -5.26 20.98 -20.52
C ASP A 301 -4.78 20.81 -21.97
N ASN A 302 -5.06 19.68 -22.61
CA ASN A 302 -4.54 19.30 -23.93
C ASN A 302 -5.63 18.90 -24.94
N GLY A 303 -6.89 19.30 -24.72
CA GLY A 303 -8.00 18.96 -25.60
C GLY A 303 -8.31 17.46 -25.65
N ASN A 304 -9.30 17.08 -26.47
CA ASN A 304 -9.86 15.71 -26.47
C ASN A 304 -9.03 14.68 -27.25
N THR A 305 -8.03 15.10 -28.05
CA THR A 305 -7.29 14.25 -29.01
C THR A 305 -6.61 13.06 -28.34
N PHE A 306 -6.15 13.22 -27.10
CA PHE A 306 -5.43 12.19 -26.35
C PHE A 306 -6.30 11.41 -25.36
N LEU A 307 -7.63 11.59 -25.38
CA LEU A 307 -8.50 10.78 -24.53
C LEU A 307 -8.50 9.31 -24.98
N PRO A 308 -8.38 8.36 -24.05
CA PRO A 308 -8.46 6.95 -24.37
C PRO A 308 -9.89 6.55 -24.74
N SER A 309 -10.04 5.64 -25.69
CA SER A 309 -11.32 5.10 -26.15
C SER A 309 -11.41 3.57 -26.07
N GLN A 310 -10.29 2.91 -25.74
CA GLN A 310 -10.16 1.45 -25.64
C GLN A 310 -9.30 1.07 -24.42
N ASP A 311 -9.51 -0.15 -23.91
CA ASP A 311 -8.76 -0.73 -22.79
C ASP A 311 -8.67 0.23 -21.58
N ILE A 312 -9.80 0.83 -21.25
CA ILE A 312 -9.87 1.91 -20.25
C ILE A 312 -9.83 1.34 -18.85
N SER A 313 -8.94 1.89 -18.04
CA SER A 313 -8.83 1.66 -16.59
C SER A 313 -8.70 2.99 -15.87
N TYR A 314 -9.03 3.00 -14.59
CA TYR A 314 -8.81 4.15 -13.73
C TYR A 314 -8.31 3.73 -12.35
N THR A 315 -7.65 4.66 -11.67
CA THR A 315 -7.27 4.49 -10.28
C THR A 315 -7.65 5.72 -9.49
N LEU A 316 -8.14 5.52 -8.27
CA LEU A 316 -8.41 6.57 -7.31
C LEU A 316 -7.54 6.32 -6.08
N SER A 317 -6.69 7.27 -5.73
CA SER A 317 -5.75 7.15 -4.62
C SER A 317 -5.81 8.39 -3.74
N ALA A 318 -5.98 8.21 -2.42
CA ALA A 318 -5.92 9.32 -1.47
C ALA A 318 -4.55 10.02 -1.53
N LEU A 319 -4.53 11.33 -1.40
CA LEU A 319 -3.29 12.09 -1.31
C LEU A 319 -2.75 12.02 0.11
N ARG A 320 -1.46 11.65 0.25
CA ARG A 320 -0.79 11.58 1.56
C ARG A 320 -0.68 12.93 2.27
N THR A 321 -0.75 14.03 1.53
CA THR A 321 -0.60 15.40 2.03
C THR A 321 -1.93 16.06 2.37
N ASN A 322 -3.05 15.51 1.92
CA ASN A 322 -4.40 16.03 2.18
C ASN A 322 -5.41 14.88 2.21
N ASN A 323 -5.95 14.61 3.40
CA ASN A 323 -6.91 13.52 3.63
C ASN A 323 -8.26 13.74 2.93
N ASN A 324 -8.58 14.98 2.54
CA ASN A 324 -9.81 15.36 1.84
C ASN A 324 -9.59 15.49 0.34
N ALA A 325 -8.50 14.94 -0.19
CA ALA A 325 -8.23 14.96 -1.61
C ALA A 325 -7.73 13.60 -2.12
N ALA A 326 -8.07 13.29 -3.35
CA ALA A 326 -7.63 12.11 -4.05
C ALA A 326 -7.07 12.46 -5.43
N ARG A 327 -6.23 11.59 -5.95
CA ARG A 327 -5.80 11.62 -7.35
C ARG A 327 -6.58 10.57 -8.11
N LEU A 328 -7.30 11.00 -9.12
CA LEU A 328 -7.94 10.16 -10.13
C LEU A 328 -7.03 10.10 -11.35
N VAL A 329 -6.65 8.90 -11.78
CA VAL A 329 -5.83 8.69 -12.98
C VAL A 329 -6.61 7.81 -13.95
N LEU A 330 -6.79 8.32 -15.16
CA LEU A 330 -7.41 7.61 -16.29
C LEU A 330 -6.30 7.08 -17.21
N ILE A 331 -6.37 5.82 -17.56
CA ILE A 331 -5.36 5.09 -18.33
C ILE A 331 -6.06 4.29 -19.43
N GLY A 332 -5.53 4.31 -20.65
CA GLY A 332 -6.09 3.48 -21.72
C GLY A 332 -5.43 3.74 -23.05
N ASN A 333 -6.01 3.18 -24.10
CA ASN A 333 -5.52 3.28 -25.48
C ASN A 333 -6.45 4.12 -26.34
N ARG A 334 -5.90 4.80 -27.36
CA ARG A 334 -6.71 5.34 -28.46
C ARG A 334 -7.01 4.23 -29.47
N SER A 335 -7.96 4.43 -30.39
CA SER A 335 -8.27 3.49 -31.47
C SER A 335 -7.00 3.17 -32.28
N VAL A 336 -6.75 1.87 -32.54
CA VAL A 336 -5.59 1.44 -33.35
C VAL A 336 -5.77 1.83 -34.81
N GLU A 337 -7.02 1.83 -35.29
CA GLU A 337 -7.37 2.17 -36.68
C GLU A 337 -7.04 3.64 -36.98
N GLU A 338 -7.25 4.54 -36.00
CA GLU A 338 -7.04 5.98 -36.18
C GLU A 338 -5.64 6.42 -35.77
N TYR A 339 -5.03 5.76 -34.78
CA TYR A 339 -3.77 6.14 -34.15
C TYR A 339 -2.77 4.98 -34.15
N ALA A 340 -2.53 4.37 -35.31
CA ALA A 340 -1.62 3.22 -35.47
C ALA A 340 -0.16 3.51 -35.06
N SER A 341 0.25 4.77 -35.07
CA SER A 341 1.60 5.19 -34.70
C SER A 341 1.87 5.29 -33.19
N ASP A 342 0.84 5.15 -32.36
CA ASP A 342 1.02 5.21 -30.91
C ASP A 342 1.75 3.95 -30.41
N ALA A 343 2.82 4.18 -29.65
CA ALA A 343 3.57 3.13 -28.97
C ALA A 343 3.29 3.07 -27.45
N ALA A 344 2.69 4.13 -26.90
CA ALA A 344 2.39 4.28 -25.48
C ALA A 344 0.89 4.43 -25.23
N ALA A 345 0.46 4.01 -24.04
CA ALA A 345 -0.88 4.27 -23.51
C ALA A 345 -1.06 5.76 -23.22
N GLN A 346 -2.33 6.21 -23.20
CA GLN A 346 -2.70 7.57 -22.86
C GLN A 346 -3.03 7.66 -21.38
N ILE A 347 -2.50 8.67 -20.69
CA ILE A 347 -2.64 8.81 -19.25
C ILE A 347 -3.05 10.23 -18.91
N TRP A 348 -4.10 10.35 -18.12
CA TRP A 348 -4.64 11.61 -17.63
C TRP A 348 -4.78 11.58 -16.12
N GLY A 349 -4.46 12.67 -15.46
CA GLY A 349 -4.61 12.82 -14.02
C GLY A 349 -5.49 13.99 -13.64
N LYS A 350 -6.23 13.85 -12.56
CA LYS A 350 -7.06 14.90 -11.96
C LYS A 350 -6.95 14.83 -10.44
N ILE A 351 -6.88 15.98 -9.78
CA ILE A 351 -7.01 16.05 -8.32
C ILE A 351 -8.47 16.32 -7.98
N ILE A 352 -9.05 15.47 -7.15
CA ILE A 352 -10.38 15.59 -6.58
C ILE A 352 -10.23 16.17 -5.19
N GLU A 353 -10.86 17.30 -4.90
CA GLU A 353 -10.93 17.92 -3.58
C GLU A 353 -12.36 17.86 -3.09
N TYR A 354 -12.64 17.00 -2.12
CA TYR A 354 -14.01 16.73 -1.65
C TYR A 354 -14.64 17.91 -0.86
N ASP A 355 -13.81 18.78 -0.27
CA ASP A 355 -14.27 19.96 0.47
C ASP A 355 -14.42 21.20 -0.40
N ASN A 356 -14.01 21.14 -1.63
CA ASN A 356 -13.97 22.30 -2.51
C ASN A 356 -14.75 22.01 -3.79
N ASN A 357 -15.80 22.78 -4.03
CA ASN A 357 -16.60 22.68 -5.26
C ASN A 357 -15.83 23.13 -6.52
N THR A 358 -14.52 23.39 -6.43
CA THR A 358 -13.70 23.72 -7.60
C THR A 358 -13.42 22.44 -8.40
N ASN A 359 -13.94 22.42 -9.64
CA ASN A 359 -13.65 21.37 -10.58
C ASN A 359 -12.24 21.57 -11.17
N SER A 360 -11.24 20.76 -10.75
CA SER A 360 -9.88 20.85 -11.26
C SER A 360 -9.79 20.36 -12.71
N THR A 361 -8.83 20.91 -13.45
CA THR A 361 -8.53 20.51 -14.84
C THR A 361 -7.91 19.13 -14.90
N TRP A 362 -8.31 18.32 -15.87
CA TRP A 362 -7.59 17.10 -16.21
C TRP A 362 -6.28 17.43 -16.92
N MET A 363 -5.19 16.83 -16.45
CA MET A 363 -3.84 17.01 -16.95
C MET A 363 -3.40 15.80 -17.76
N TYR A 364 -2.97 16.01 -19.00
CA TYR A 364 -2.40 14.95 -19.82
C TYR A 364 -0.95 14.69 -19.43
N TYR A 365 -0.58 13.43 -19.24
CA TYR A 365 0.78 13.02 -18.90
C TYR A 365 1.49 12.53 -20.16
N ASP A 366 2.17 13.42 -20.87
CA ASP A 366 2.82 13.11 -22.16
C ASP A 366 4.16 12.35 -22.03
N GLY A 367 4.61 12.11 -20.80
CA GLY A 367 5.83 11.37 -20.49
C GLY A 367 7.11 11.99 -21.09
N THR A 368 8.14 12.11 -20.29
CA THR A 368 9.38 12.80 -20.67
C THR A 368 10.33 11.98 -21.56
N SER A 369 10.18 10.65 -21.58
CA SER A 369 10.97 9.76 -22.44
C SER A 369 10.21 8.46 -22.76
N ALA A 370 10.46 7.90 -23.93
CA ALA A 370 9.85 6.62 -24.34
C ALA A 370 10.13 5.46 -23.37
N ALA A 371 11.26 5.49 -22.69
CA ALA A 371 11.64 4.47 -21.70
C ALA A 371 10.84 4.55 -20.40
N GLN A 372 10.16 5.68 -20.15
CA GLN A 372 9.35 5.93 -18.94
C GLN A 372 7.86 5.98 -19.23
N GLN A 373 7.45 5.65 -20.44
CA GLN A 373 6.04 5.57 -20.82
C GLN A 373 5.50 4.16 -20.60
N LEU A 374 4.22 4.06 -20.24
CA LEU A 374 3.50 2.79 -20.19
C LEU A 374 3.30 2.30 -21.63
N PRO A 375 3.77 1.10 -22.01
CA PRO A 375 3.59 0.59 -23.38
C PRO A 375 2.11 0.47 -23.73
N ARG A 376 1.78 0.64 -25.00
CA ARG A 376 0.45 0.43 -25.53
C ARG A 376 0.18 -1.07 -25.70
N LEU A 377 -0.58 -1.65 -24.77
CA LEU A 377 -0.84 -3.08 -24.69
C LEU A 377 -2.31 -3.39 -24.91
N SER A 378 -2.61 -4.51 -25.55
CA SER A 378 -3.99 -5.00 -25.68
C SER A 378 -4.57 -5.41 -24.33
N GLY A 379 -5.83 -5.10 -24.07
CA GLY A 379 -6.50 -5.40 -22.79
C GLY A 379 -5.83 -4.74 -21.58
N LEU A 380 -5.11 -3.62 -21.81
CA LEU A 380 -4.39 -2.90 -20.74
C LEU A 380 -5.31 -2.64 -19.56
N THR A 381 -4.91 -3.12 -18.40
CA THR A 381 -5.62 -2.93 -17.13
C THR A 381 -4.66 -2.39 -16.09
N ALA A 382 -5.11 -1.36 -15.37
CA ALA A 382 -4.33 -0.74 -14.29
C ALA A 382 -5.19 -0.56 -13.03
N PHE A 383 -4.55 -0.61 -11.87
CA PHE A 383 -5.17 -0.45 -10.56
C PHE A 383 -4.18 0.11 -9.54
N ALA A 384 -4.69 0.74 -8.49
CA ALA A 384 -3.87 1.16 -7.35
C ALA A 384 -3.45 -0.08 -6.54
N TYR A 385 -2.15 -0.16 -6.15
CA TYR A 385 -1.61 -1.30 -5.44
C TYR A 385 -0.50 -0.87 -4.47
N GLY A 386 -0.83 -0.83 -3.20
CA GLY A 386 0.08 -0.31 -2.18
C GLY A 386 0.43 1.16 -2.43
N ASP A 387 1.71 1.41 -2.67
CA ASP A 387 2.27 2.75 -2.94
C ASP A 387 2.40 3.10 -4.42
N ALA A 388 1.90 2.25 -5.32
CA ALA A 388 2.05 2.38 -6.76
C ALA A 388 0.72 2.24 -7.51
N ILE A 389 0.70 2.70 -8.76
CA ILE A 389 -0.24 2.25 -9.77
C ILE A 389 0.44 1.11 -10.53
N VAL A 390 -0.22 -0.04 -10.61
CA VAL A 390 0.30 -1.22 -11.31
C VAL A 390 -0.53 -1.49 -12.55
N ALA A 391 0.12 -1.87 -13.66
CA ALA A 391 -0.53 -2.18 -14.91
C ALA A 391 0.00 -3.48 -15.52
N LEU A 392 -0.87 -4.18 -16.24
CA LEU A 392 -0.54 -5.34 -17.07
C LEU A 392 -1.38 -5.28 -18.37
N GLY A 393 -0.82 -5.77 -19.45
CA GLY A 393 -1.54 -5.97 -20.71
C GLY A 393 -1.06 -7.21 -21.44
N GLY A 394 -1.78 -7.56 -22.49
CA GLY A 394 -1.41 -8.63 -23.41
C GLY A 394 -0.23 -8.24 -24.30
N LYS A 395 -0.36 -8.36 -25.62
CA LYS A 395 0.67 -7.97 -26.60
C LYS A 395 0.68 -6.46 -26.86
N GLY A 396 1.79 -5.96 -27.36
CA GLY A 396 1.89 -4.62 -27.93
C GLY A 396 0.94 -4.44 -29.11
N ILE A 397 0.34 -3.27 -29.23
CA ILE A 397 -0.56 -2.88 -30.33
C ILE A 397 -0.13 -1.52 -30.92
N GLY A 398 -0.55 -1.24 -32.17
CA GLY A 398 -0.08 -0.07 -32.91
C GLY A 398 1.42 -0.16 -33.19
N ALA A 399 2.19 0.87 -32.85
CA ALA A 399 3.64 0.88 -32.99
C ALA A 399 4.39 0.17 -31.84
N CYS A 400 3.69 -0.30 -30.82
CA CYS A 400 4.30 -1.03 -29.69
C CYS A 400 4.55 -2.49 -30.09
N THR A 401 5.80 -2.98 -29.89
CA THR A 401 6.21 -4.35 -30.26
C THR A 401 6.44 -5.28 -29.07
N THR A 402 5.95 -4.91 -27.89
CA THR A 402 6.09 -5.71 -26.66
C THR A 402 5.44 -7.09 -26.84
N THR A 403 6.15 -8.14 -26.45
CA THR A 403 5.63 -9.51 -26.45
C THR A 403 4.49 -9.67 -25.46
N PRO A 404 3.53 -10.62 -25.70
CA PRO A 404 2.40 -10.81 -24.79
C PRO A 404 2.85 -11.10 -23.35
N PHE A 405 2.20 -10.44 -22.40
CA PHE A 405 2.46 -10.59 -20.98
C PHE A 405 3.97 -10.58 -20.64
N TYR A 406 4.63 -9.50 -21.04
CA TYR A 406 6.08 -9.39 -20.83
C TYR A 406 6.41 -9.24 -19.34
N MET A 407 5.76 -8.28 -18.64
CA MET A 407 5.90 -8.02 -17.22
C MET A 407 4.77 -7.11 -16.71
N PHE A 408 4.63 -7.00 -15.41
CA PHE A 408 3.89 -5.89 -14.80
C PHE A 408 4.68 -4.59 -14.91
N TYR A 409 3.98 -3.49 -15.01
CA TYR A 409 4.54 -2.13 -14.98
C TYR A 409 4.03 -1.42 -13.74
N ALA A 410 4.85 -0.53 -13.16
CA ALA A 410 4.48 0.26 -11.99
C ALA A 410 4.86 1.74 -12.18
N SER A 411 4.00 2.60 -11.63
CA SER A 411 4.23 4.03 -11.46
C SER A 411 4.15 4.38 -9.96
N TYR A 412 5.17 5.05 -9.45
CA TYR A 412 5.25 5.51 -8.05
C TYR A 412 4.97 7.00 -7.89
N ASP A 413 4.77 7.71 -8.98
CA ASP A 413 4.55 9.16 -9.05
C ASP A 413 3.13 9.52 -9.50
N GLY A 414 2.22 8.55 -9.43
CA GLY A 414 0.81 8.76 -9.74
C GLY A 414 0.48 8.74 -11.23
N GLY A 415 1.21 7.96 -12.01
CA GLY A 415 0.95 7.73 -13.44
C GLY A 415 1.85 8.54 -14.38
N ILE A 416 2.74 9.40 -13.86
CA ILE A 416 3.59 10.27 -14.69
C ILE A 416 4.71 9.48 -15.37
N SER A 417 5.40 8.63 -14.63
CA SER A 417 6.43 7.75 -15.18
C SER A 417 6.21 6.29 -14.82
N TRP A 418 6.65 5.39 -15.69
CA TRP A 418 6.43 3.96 -15.59
C TRP A 418 7.71 3.18 -15.79
N ALA A 419 7.83 2.06 -15.07
CA ALA A 419 8.93 1.11 -15.21
C ALA A 419 8.42 -0.33 -15.03
N GLY A 420 9.20 -1.32 -15.47
CA GLY A 420 8.90 -2.72 -15.18
C GLY A 420 8.91 -3.00 -13.68
N ASP A 421 7.89 -3.69 -13.18
CA ASP A 421 7.77 -4.08 -11.77
C ASP A 421 8.25 -5.53 -11.57
N THR A 422 9.40 -5.69 -10.94
CA THR A 422 9.98 -6.99 -10.63
C THR A 422 9.44 -7.61 -9.34
N ARG A 423 8.66 -6.86 -8.55
CA ARG A 423 8.07 -7.35 -7.30
C ARG A 423 6.91 -8.30 -7.56
N ILE A 424 6.19 -8.10 -8.68
CA ILE A 424 5.02 -8.90 -9.07
C ILE A 424 5.43 -9.80 -10.25
N PRO A 425 5.80 -11.05 -10.01
CA PRO A 425 6.09 -11.99 -11.09
C PRO A 425 4.80 -12.34 -11.85
N LEU A 426 4.91 -12.74 -13.10
CA LEU A 426 3.77 -13.31 -13.83
C LEU A 426 3.40 -14.69 -13.28
N PRO A 427 2.12 -15.09 -13.32
CA PRO A 427 1.73 -16.49 -13.07
C PRO A 427 2.44 -17.43 -14.02
N THR A 428 2.75 -18.63 -13.52
CA THR A 428 3.48 -19.65 -14.31
C THR A 428 2.77 -19.95 -15.64
N GLY A 429 3.53 -19.90 -16.74
CA GLY A 429 3.05 -20.23 -18.07
C GLY A 429 2.15 -19.14 -18.71
N LEU A 430 2.16 -17.90 -18.21
CA LEU A 430 1.44 -16.78 -18.85
C LEU A 430 2.32 -16.01 -19.85
N SER A 431 3.60 -15.83 -19.53
CA SER A 431 4.53 -15.06 -20.37
C SER A 431 4.56 -15.56 -21.82
N GLY A 432 4.42 -14.67 -22.79
CA GLY A 432 4.43 -14.97 -24.23
C GLY A 432 3.15 -15.57 -24.80
N VAL A 433 2.10 -15.80 -23.99
CA VAL A 433 0.84 -16.38 -24.43
C VAL A 433 -0.09 -15.28 -24.95
N ASP A 434 -0.46 -15.27 -26.23
CA ASP A 434 -1.44 -14.33 -26.77
C ASP A 434 -2.85 -14.83 -26.45
N THR A 435 -3.47 -14.28 -25.43
CA THR A 435 -4.80 -14.67 -24.95
C THR A 435 -5.57 -13.50 -24.38
N THR A 436 -6.88 -13.61 -24.32
CA THR A 436 -7.74 -12.74 -23.52
C THR A 436 -7.50 -12.98 -22.03
N PHE A 437 -7.71 -11.96 -21.23
CA PHE A 437 -7.59 -12.04 -19.77
C PHE A 437 -8.47 -10.99 -19.11
N ALA A 438 -8.69 -11.17 -17.80
CA ALA A 438 -9.28 -10.18 -16.94
C ALA A 438 -8.45 -10.03 -15.66
N LEU A 439 -8.28 -8.79 -15.21
CA LEU A 439 -7.41 -8.45 -14.10
C LEU A 439 -8.07 -7.40 -13.20
N THR A 440 -8.06 -7.62 -11.88
CA THR A 440 -8.53 -6.65 -10.88
C THR A 440 -7.82 -6.86 -9.55
N VAL A 441 -8.03 -5.95 -8.61
CA VAL A 441 -7.59 -6.07 -7.22
C VAL A 441 -8.79 -5.99 -6.29
N ASP A 442 -8.84 -6.81 -5.26
CA ASP A 442 -9.87 -6.76 -4.22
C ASP A 442 -9.46 -5.86 -3.05
N HIS A 443 -10.40 -5.65 -2.10
CA HIS A 443 -10.15 -4.82 -0.91
C HIS A 443 -9.13 -5.42 0.07
N ASP A 444 -8.84 -6.74 -0.04
CA ASP A 444 -7.79 -7.41 0.73
C ASP A 444 -6.42 -7.33 0.04
N ASN A 445 -6.31 -6.51 -1.02
CA ASN A 445 -5.13 -6.36 -1.86
C ASN A 445 -4.69 -7.63 -2.59
N PHE A 446 -5.58 -8.59 -2.84
CA PHE A 446 -5.27 -9.67 -3.75
C PHE A 446 -5.52 -9.24 -5.19
N ILE A 447 -4.51 -9.44 -6.02
CA ILE A 447 -4.65 -9.34 -7.48
C ILE A 447 -5.28 -10.63 -7.98
N TRP A 448 -6.37 -10.50 -8.74
CA TRP A 448 -7.07 -11.57 -9.44
C TRP A 448 -6.75 -11.52 -10.92
N LEU A 449 -6.29 -12.63 -11.48
CA LEU A 449 -6.03 -12.77 -12.89
C LEU A 449 -6.74 -14.02 -13.43
N ILE A 450 -7.60 -13.81 -14.44
CA ILE A 450 -8.38 -14.85 -15.11
C ILE A 450 -7.85 -14.98 -16.54
N ARG A 451 -7.48 -16.18 -16.93
CA ARG A 451 -6.90 -16.48 -18.25
C ARG A 451 -7.97 -16.98 -19.23
N GLY A 452 -7.93 -16.45 -20.45
CA GLY A 452 -8.84 -16.87 -21.51
C GLY A 452 -8.39 -18.11 -22.29
N ASP A 453 -7.10 -18.48 -22.27
CA ASP A 453 -6.61 -19.65 -23.00
C ASP A 453 -7.00 -20.98 -22.35
N ASN A 454 -7.10 -21.00 -21.03
CA ASN A 454 -7.29 -22.24 -20.28
C ASN A 454 -8.25 -22.11 -19.08
N GLY A 455 -8.87 -20.93 -18.87
CA GLY A 455 -9.85 -20.68 -17.82
C GLY A 455 -9.29 -20.68 -16.41
N GLN A 456 -7.97 -20.65 -16.24
CA GLN A 456 -7.35 -20.58 -14.90
C GLN A 456 -7.65 -19.26 -14.20
N VAL A 457 -7.98 -19.35 -12.91
CA VAL A 457 -8.17 -18.22 -12.00
C VAL A 457 -7.03 -18.19 -11.01
N TRP A 458 -6.23 -17.14 -11.06
CA TRP A 458 -5.10 -16.92 -10.18
C TRP A 458 -5.37 -15.78 -9.21
N ARG A 459 -4.92 -15.94 -7.97
CA ARG A 459 -4.95 -14.90 -6.94
C ARG A 459 -3.58 -14.78 -6.28
N GLY A 460 -3.09 -13.55 -6.11
CA GLY A 460 -1.81 -13.32 -5.46
C GLY A 460 -1.70 -11.97 -4.79
N ARG A 461 -0.81 -11.84 -3.81
CA ARG A 461 -0.62 -10.62 -3.04
C ARG A 461 0.83 -10.49 -2.56
N LEU A 462 1.35 -9.25 -2.49
CA LEU A 462 2.53 -8.93 -1.70
C LEU A 462 2.24 -9.17 -0.22
N ASN A 463 3.10 -9.90 0.48
CA ASN A 463 2.89 -10.25 1.89
C ASN A 463 2.58 -9.01 2.75
N LYS A 464 3.34 -7.90 2.58
CA LYS A 464 3.17 -6.66 3.35
C LYS A 464 1.78 -6.01 3.23
N LEU A 465 1.10 -6.22 2.11
CA LEU A 465 -0.25 -5.67 1.91
C LEU A 465 -1.35 -6.50 2.59
N GLY A 466 -0.99 -7.63 3.20
CA GLY A 466 -1.88 -8.45 3.98
C GLY A 466 -1.59 -8.44 5.48
N TRP A 467 -0.63 -7.65 5.92
CA TRP A 467 -0.36 -7.49 7.34
C TRP A 467 -1.42 -6.60 7.97
N GLU A 468 -1.90 -7.00 9.14
CA GLU A 468 -2.77 -6.14 9.94
C GLU A 468 -1.94 -4.91 10.36
N THR A 469 -2.45 -3.73 10.03
CA THR A 469 -1.96 -2.50 10.65
C THR A 469 -2.57 -2.46 12.05
N GLU A 470 -1.74 -2.54 13.08
CA GLU A 470 -2.20 -2.30 14.45
C GLU A 470 -2.83 -0.89 14.49
N LYS A 471 -4.11 -0.85 14.88
CA LYS A 471 -4.90 0.38 15.02
C LYS A 471 -4.57 1.09 16.31
#